data_86bd4f30a13a31fdc6631343aaf0bbd3
#
_entry.id   86bd4f30a13a31fdc6631343aaf0bbd3
#
_cell.length_a   1.000
_cell.length_b   1.000
_cell.length_c   1.000
_cell.angle_alpha   90.00
_cell.angle_beta   90.00
_cell.angle_gamma   90.00
#
_symmetry.space_group_name_H-M   'P 1'
#
loop_
_entity.id
_entity.type
_entity.pdbx_description
1 polymer ?
#
loop_
_entity_poly.entity_id
_entity_poly.type
_entity_poly.pdbx_seq_one_letter_code
_entity_poly.pdbx_strand_id
1 'polypeptide(L)'
;MRIRFAMLGVLLGGLFSIAPAQDRPPIRDNSFLVEEAYNQEPRVVQHISVLALTRRSSDWEYGFTQEWPLGSQRHQLSVTIPILNAADATGVGDIAVNYRYQLAFNDATGNALAPRFSVILPTGDADRGRGTSSLGLQVNLPASLGVHRSLVTHWNVGGTWTASARAPGGGRVATRDIAAAASAIWLLTRQLNLMLEAAWAREEIAIAADTRVAEESAWLSPGLRAAIDFSSGLQIVPGLAFPIGIGPSDGERRVLFYLSFEHGF
;
A
#
# COMPACT_ATOMS: atom_id res chain seq x y z
N MET A 1 -7.35 -24.53 -29.92
CA MET A 1 -8.14 -23.36 -30.31
C MET A 1 -7.25 -22.12 -30.06
N ARG A 2 -6.78 -21.44 -31.13
CA ARG A 2 -5.83 -20.34 -31.02
C ARG A 2 -6.60 -19.05 -30.79
N ILE A 3 -6.51 -18.46 -29.60
CA ILE A 3 -7.08 -17.15 -29.29
C ILE A 3 -6.07 -16.09 -29.73
N ARG A 4 -6.43 -15.31 -30.75
CA ARG A 4 -5.70 -14.14 -31.20
C ARG A 4 -6.08 -12.95 -30.30
N PHE A 5 -5.13 -12.47 -29.49
CA PHE A 5 -5.29 -11.18 -28.83
C PHE A 5 -5.17 -10.04 -29.87
N ALA A 6 -6.26 -9.36 -30.12
CA ALA A 6 -6.25 -8.11 -30.86
C ALA A 6 -5.82 -7.00 -29.89
N MET A 7 -4.66 -6.42 -30.16
CA MET A 7 -4.15 -5.23 -29.47
C MET A 7 -4.98 -4.02 -29.93
N LEU A 8 -5.89 -3.56 -29.10
CA LEU A 8 -6.65 -2.33 -29.34
C LEU A 8 -5.78 -1.14 -28.90
N GLY A 9 -5.04 -0.57 -29.82
CA GLY A 9 -4.31 0.68 -29.63
C GLY A 9 -5.29 1.87 -29.60
N VAL A 10 -5.59 2.36 -28.41
CA VAL A 10 -6.25 3.67 -28.27
C VAL A 10 -5.18 4.75 -28.35
N LEU A 11 -5.03 5.36 -29.51
CA LEU A 11 -4.30 6.61 -29.73
C LEU A 11 -5.12 7.76 -29.11
N LEU A 12 -4.92 8.06 -27.84
CA LEU A 12 -5.30 9.34 -27.25
C LEU A 12 -4.22 10.36 -27.62
N GLY A 13 -4.36 10.98 -28.80
CA GLY A 13 -3.57 12.12 -29.25
C GLY A 13 -3.95 13.39 -28.49
N GLY A 14 -3.67 13.48 -27.20
CA GLY A 14 -3.62 14.73 -26.46
C GLY A 14 -2.17 15.18 -26.38
N LEU A 15 -1.89 16.43 -26.72
CA LEU A 15 -0.57 17.07 -26.59
C LEU A 15 -0.23 17.24 -25.10
N PHE A 16 0.13 16.15 -24.41
CA PHE A 16 0.75 16.23 -23.10
C PHE A 16 2.25 16.42 -23.31
N SER A 17 2.73 17.64 -23.03
CA SER A 17 4.16 17.93 -23.02
C SER A 17 4.76 17.25 -21.79
N ILE A 18 5.68 16.30 -22.00
CA ILE A 18 6.47 15.72 -20.89
C ILE A 18 7.46 16.79 -20.44
N ALA A 19 7.44 17.16 -19.16
CA ALA A 19 8.34 18.17 -18.61
C ALA A 19 9.78 17.63 -18.56
N PRO A 20 10.80 18.46 -18.85
CA PRO A 20 12.19 18.04 -18.72
C PRO A 20 12.51 17.70 -17.25
N ALA A 21 13.17 16.56 -17.06
CA ALA A 21 13.44 15.91 -15.77
C ALA A 21 14.34 16.70 -14.79
N GLN A 22 14.82 17.89 -15.13
CA GLN A 22 15.94 18.54 -14.45
C GLN A 22 15.61 19.24 -13.13
N ASP A 23 14.35 19.59 -12.84
CA ASP A 23 14.00 20.47 -11.70
C ASP A 23 13.09 19.84 -10.64
N ARG A 24 12.69 18.55 -10.77
CA ARG A 24 11.83 17.92 -9.79
C ARG A 24 12.60 17.06 -8.78
N PRO A 25 12.12 16.98 -7.51
CA PRO A 25 12.70 16.09 -6.51
C PRO A 25 12.57 14.61 -6.97
N PRO A 26 13.35 13.68 -6.37
CA PRO A 26 13.15 12.25 -6.55
C PRO A 26 11.71 11.84 -6.19
N ILE A 27 11.25 10.70 -6.73
CA ILE A 27 9.93 10.16 -6.44
C ILE A 27 9.74 10.04 -4.92
N ARG A 28 8.76 10.75 -4.37
CA ARG A 28 8.28 10.65 -3.00
C ARG A 28 6.91 10.00 -3.07
N ASP A 29 6.89 8.69 -2.98
CA ASP A 29 5.68 7.88 -3.13
C ASP A 29 5.83 6.59 -2.34
N ASN A 30 4.73 5.97 -1.92
CA ASN A 30 4.76 4.73 -1.18
C ASN A 30 5.60 3.68 -1.92
N SER A 31 6.34 2.89 -1.15
CA SER A 31 6.83 1.60 -1.62
C SER A 31 5.63 0.68 -1.84
N PHE A 32 5.83 -0.55 -2.28
CA PHE A 32 4.71 -1.44 -2.62
C PHE A 32 4.11 -2.10 -1.38
N LEU A 33 4.95 -2.48 -0.40
CA LEU A 33 4.56 -3.12 0.86
C LEU A 33 4.78 -2.20 2.07
N VAL A 34 5.51 -1.11 1.91
CA VAL A 34 5.97 -0.22 2.99
C VAL A 34 5.45 1.18 2.75
N GLU A 35 4.77 1.75 3.72
CA GLU A 35 4.27 3.13 3.68
C GLU A 35 5.43 4.10 3.93
N GLU A 36 5.52 5.15 3.13
CA GLU A 36 6.45 6.25 3.36
C GLU A 36 5.94 7.21 4.44
N ALA A 37 6.84 8.05 4.97
CA ALA A 37 6.50 9.03 6.00
C ALA A 37 6.32 10.46 5.45
N TYR A 38 6.00 10.62 4.18
CA TYR A 38 5.77 11.92 3.56
C TYR A 38 4.27 12.16 3.37
N ASN A 39 3.74 13.20 4.00
CA ASN A 39 2.37 13.64 3.74
C ASN A 39 2.29 14.43 2.43
N GLN A 40 1.14 14.39 1.81
CA GLN A 40 0.85 15.14 0.59
C GLN A 40 1.03 16.63 0.79
N GLU A 41 1.58 17.30 -0.22
CA GLU A 41 1.73 18.75 -0.25
C GLU A 41 0.36 19.46 -0.25
N PRO A 42 0.28 20.70 0.25
CA PRO A 42 -0.98 21.45 0.20
C PRO A 42 -1.54 21.53 -1.23
N ARG A 43 -2.84 21.25 -1.38
CA ARG A 43 -3.56 21.21 -2.66
C ARG A 43 -3.13 20.11 -3.62
N VAL A 44 -2.49 19.06 -3.14
CA VAL A 44 -2.20 17.86 -3.93
C VAL A 44 -3.06 16.72 -3.42
N VAL A 45 -3.73 16.03 -4.31
CA VAL A 45 -4.40 14.76 -4.02
C VAL A 45 -3.65 13.63 -4.70
N GLN A 46 -3.49 12.53 -3.99
CA GLN A 46 -2.87 11.32 -4.52
C GLN A 46 -3.88 10.17 -4.57
N HIS A 47 -3.83 9.41 -5.65
CA HIS A 47 -4.59 8.19 -5.87
C HIS A 47 -3.62 7.03 -6.04
N ILE A 48 -3.77 6.00 -5.25
CA ILE A 48 -2.89 4.84 -5.23
C ILE A 48 -3.70 3.58 -5.51
N SER A 49 -3.26 2.80 -6.48
CA SER A 49 -3.83 1.49 -6.83
C SER A 49 -2.76 0.43 -6.71
N VAL A 50 -3.06 -0.64 -5.98
CA VAL A 50 -2.18 -1.80 -5.82
C VAL A 50 -2.97 -3.05 -6.16
N LEU A 51 -2.46 -3.87 -7.09
CA LEU A 51 -3.04 -5.18 -7.43
C LEU A 51 -2.00 -6.26 -7.15
N ALA A 52 -2.30 -7.16 -6.21
CA ALA A 52 -1.49 -8.32 -5.89
C ALA A 52 -2.16 -9.59 -6.42
N LEU A 53 -1.46 -10.35 -7.25
CA LEU A 53 -1.89 -11.62 -7.81
C LEU A 53 -1.08 -12.74 -7.17
N THR A 54 -1.73 -13.71 -6.54
CA THR A 54 -1.08 -14.89 -5.96
C THR A 54 -0.84 -15.93 -7.06
N ARG A 55 0.40 -16.41 -7.20
CA ARG A 55 0.70 -17.47 -8.17
C ARG A 55 0.13 -18.81 -7.70
N ARG A 56 -0.43 -19.57 -8.63
CA ARG A 56 -1.00 -20.90 -8.41
C ARG A 56 -2.30 -20.93 -7.60
N SER A 57 -2.91 -19.80 -7.34
CA SER A 57 -4.28 -19.69 -6.84
C SER A 57 -5.06 -18.69 -7.69
N SER A 58 -6.38 -18.65 -7.52
CA SER A 58 -7.25 -17.62 -8.10
C SER A 58 -7.32 -16.36 -7.25
N ASP A 59 -6.62 -16.34 -6.10
CA ASP A 59 -6.71 -15.26 -5.14
C ASP A 59 -5.94 -14.03 -5.62
N TRP A 60 -6.60 -12.89 -5.45
CA TRP A 60 -6.00 -11.58 -5.73
C TRP A 60 -6.59 -10.54 -4.78
N GLU A 61 -5.82 -9.50 -4.59
CA GLU A 61 -6.20 -8.35 -3.79
C GLU A 61 -5.93 -7.07 -4.58
N TYR A 62 -6.90 -6.17 -4.59
CA TYR A 62 -6.77 -4.83 -5.11
C TYR A 62 -7.05 -3.83 -4.00
N GLY A 63 -6.13 -2.91 -3.77
CA GLY A 63 -6.29 -1.78 -2.86
C GLY A 63 -6.36 -0.46 -3.63
N PHE A 64 -7.38 0.34 -3.34
CA PHE A 64 -7.44 1.74 -3.78
C PHE A 64 -7.34 2.63 -2.57
N THR A 65 -6.37 3.55 -2.58
CA THR A 65 -6.22 4.58 -1.53
C THR A 65 -6.27 5.96 -2.16
N GLN A 66 -7.01 6.86 -1.54
CA GLN A 66 -7.00 8.27 -1.89
C GLN A 66 -6.57 9.07 -0.68
N GLU A 67 -5.61 10.00 -0.89
CA GLU A 67 -4.97 10.79 0.15
C GLU A 67 -5.16 12.28 -0.09
N TRP A 68 -5.47 13.03 0.97
CA TRP A 68 -5.68 14.49 0.94
C TRP A 68 -4.94 15.17 2.08
N PRO A 69 -4.25 16.30 1.84
CA PRO A 69 -3.77 17.18 2.90
C PRO A 69 -4.96 17.88 3.57
N LEU A 70 -4.94 17.99 4.89
CA LEU A 70 -5.92 18.76 5.65
C LEU A 70 -5.36 20.14 6.01
N GLY A 71 -5.53 21.08 5.09
CA GLY A 71 -5.10 22.48 5.26
C GLY A 71 -3.59 22.70 5.17
N SER A 72 -2.78 21.72 5.50
CA SER A 72 -1.32 21.75 5.41
C SER A 72 -0.74 20.35 5.23
N GLN A 73 0.52 20.25 4.82
CA GLN A 73 1.25 18.98 4.75
C GLN A 73 1.38 18.25 6.11
N ARG A 74 1.17 18.96 7.22
CA ARG A 74 1.29 18.37 8.56
C ARG A 74 0.19 17.35 8.87
N HIS A 75 -0.98 17.49 8.26
CA HIS A 75 -2.16 16.67 8.50
C HIS A 75 -2.63 16.06 7.18
N GLN A 76 -2.82 14.76 7.15
CA GLN A 76 -3.33 14.03 5.99
C GLN A 76 -4.47 13.13 6.41
N LEU A 77 -5.51 13.12 5.60
CA LEU A 77 -6.58 12.13 5.64
C LEU A 77 -6.44 11.21 4.44
N SER A 78 -6.76 9.94 4.61
CA SER A 78 -6.92 9.03 3.48
C SER A 78 -8.00 7.99 3.73
N VAL A 79 -8.52 7.44 2.63
CA VAL A 79 -9.45 6.31 2.65
C VAL A 79 -8.85 5.19 1.81
N THR A 80 -8.81 3.99 2.38
CA THR A 80 -8.36 2.78 1.68
C THR A 80 -9.54 1.83 1.50
N ILE A 81 -9.80 1.41 0.27
CA ILE A 81 -10.87 0.50 -0.13
C ILE A 81 -10.23 -0.77 -0.70
N PRO A 82 -10.21 -1.89 0.05
CA PRO A 82 -9.74 -3.16 -0.48
C PRO A 82 -10.86 -3.87 -1.24
N ILE A 83 -10.51 -4.53 -2.35
CA ILE A 83 -11.36 -5.47 -3.07
C ILE A 83 -10.60 -6.80 -3.14
N LEU A 84 -11.22 -7.84 -2.65
CA LEU A 84 -10.60 -9.15 -2.48
C LEU A 84 -11.34 -10.19 -3.32
N ASN A 85 -10.59 -11.10 -3.93
CA ASN A 85 -11.11 -12.37 -4.39
C ASN A 85 -10.66 -13.45 -3.40
N ALA A 86 -11.56 -13.88 -2.57
CA ALA A 86 -11.33 -14.91 -1.57
C ALA A 86 -12.46 -15.96 -1.67
N ALA A 87 -12.12 -17.26 -1.54
CA ALA A 87 -13.06 -18.36 -1.65
C ALA A 87 -13.94 -18.27 -2.93
N ASP A 88 -13.32 -17.97 -4.08
CA ASP A 88 -13.96 -17.81 -5.39
C ASP A 88 -15.07 -16.73 -5.45
N ALA A 89 -15.07 -15.80 -4.51
CA ALA A 89 -16.03 -14.70 -4.45
C ALA A 89 -15.31 -13.34 -4.35
N THR A 90 -15.58 -12.45 -5.30
CA THR A 90 -15.07 -11.08 -5.30
C THR A 90 -15.98 -10.15 -4.50
N GLY A 91 -15.40 -9.23 -3.75
CA GLY A 91 -16.16 -8.20 -3.04
C GLY A 91 -15.27 -7.22 -2.28
N VAL A 92 -15.89 -6.17 -1.78
CA VAL A 92 -15.22 -5.16 -0.96
C VAL A 92 -14.87 -5.76 0.40
N GLY A 93 -13.68 -5.42 0.90
CA GLY A 93 -13.23 -5.74 2.25
C GLY A 93 -13.59 -4.66 3.28
N ASP A 94 -12.94 -4.69 4.42
CA ASP A 94 -13.13 -3.67 5.46
C ASP A 94 -12.42 -2.37 5.06
N ILE A 95 -13.18 -1.27 4.92
CA ILE A 95 -12.67 0.04 4.51
C ILE A 95 -11.93 0.70 5.68
N ALA A 96 -10.74 1.24 5.42
CA ALA A 96 -9.98 1.99 6.40
C ALA A 96 -10.08 3.51 6.15
N VAL A 97 -10.35 4.27 7.20
CA VAL A 97 -10.24 5.72 7.23
C VAL A 97 -9.01 6.06 8.07
N ASN A 98 -8.04 6.74 7.46
CA ASN A 98 -6.72 6.95 8.01
C ASN A 98 -6.47 8.44 8.27
N TYR A 99 -5.87 8.74 9.40
CA TYR A 99 -5.31 10.05 9.70
C TYR A 99 -3.82 9.91 9.96
N ARG A 100 -2.99 10.69 9.26
CA ARG A 100 -1.52 10.71 9.39
C ARG A 100 -1.05 12.10 9.80
N TYR A 101 -0.21 12.16 10.83
CA TYR A 101 0.38 13.39 11.33
C TYR A 101 1.87 13.44 11.01
N GLN A 102 2.31 14.44 10.25
CA GLN A 102 3.73 14.67 9.95
C GLN A 102 4.43 15.19 11.22
N LEU A 103 4.91 14.27 12.05
CA LEU A 103 5.55 14.59 13.34
C LEU A 103 6.90 15.28 13.11
N ALA A 104 7.68 14.77 12.15
CA ALA A 104 8.97 15.34 11.75
C ALA A 104 9.14 15.25 10.24
N PHE A 105 9.70 16.27 9.64
CA PHE A 105 10.09 16.32 8.24
C PHE A 105 11.27 17.28 8.05
N ASN A 106 12.29 16.79 7.36
CA ASN A 106 13.45 17.58 6.97
C ASN A 106 13.68 17.41 5.46
N ASP A 107 13.32 18.42 4.70
CA ASP A 107 13.39 18.39 3.24
C ASP A 107 14.81 18.24 2.70
N ALA A 108 15.82 18.82 3.40
CA ALA A 108 17.22 18.75 2.98
C ALA A 108 17.80 17.34 3.07
N THR A 109 17.36 16.54 4.03
CA THR A 109 17.85 15.16 4.24
C THR A 109 16.87 14.11 3.74
N GLY A 110 15.61 14.45 3.51
CA GLY A 110 14.53 13.50 3.23
C GLY A 110 14.11 12.67 4.46
N ASN A 111 14.54 13.07 5.68
CA ASN A 111 14.14 12.35 6.88
C ASN A 111 12.73 12.77 7.31
N ALA A 112 11.89 11.80 7.60
CA ALA A 112 10.51 12.03 7.99
C ALA A 112 10.02 10.99 9.00
N LEU A 113 9.05 11.38 9.82
CA LEU A 113 8.32 10.52 10.74
C LEU A 113 6.86 10.95 10.74
N ALA A 114 5.93 10.02 10.48
CA ALA A 114 4.53 10.36 10.32
C ALA A 114 3.60 9.27 10.89
N PRO A 115 3.38 9.22 12.22
CA PRO A 115 2.45 8.28 12.81
C PRO A 115 1.07 8.37 12.17
N ARG A 116 0.47 7.20 11.86
CA ARG A 116 -0.86 7.03 11.29
C ARG A 116 -1.76 6.29 12.27
N PHE A 117 -2.96 6.79 12.42
CA PHE A 117 -4.06 6.14 13.11
C PHE A 117 -5.18 5.84 12.10
N SER A 118 -5.78 4.66 12.21
CA SER A 118 -6.86 4.24 11.31
C SER A 118 -8.02 3.65 12.07
N VAL A 119 -9.23 3.94 11.55
CA VAL A 119 -10.47 3.25 11.92
C VAL A 119 -10.84 2.33 10.75
N ILE A 120 -10.94 1.04 11.03
CA ILE A 120 -11.31 0.02 10.06
C ILE A 120 -12.81 -0.26 10.24
N LEU A 121 -13.58 0.03 9.18
CA LEU A 121 -15.03 -0.09 9.16
C LEU A 121 -15.43 -1.51 8.74
N PRO A 122 -16.42 -2.15 9.39
CA PRO A 122 -16.84 -3.52 9.08
C PRO A 122 -17.72 -3.58 7.82
N THR A 123 -17.18 -3.18 6.70
CA THR A 123 -17.88 -3.14 5.40
C THR A 123 -17.75 -4.43 4.60
N GLY A 124 -16.75 -5.24 4.93
CA GLY A 124 -16.50 -6.53 4.29
C GLY A 124 -17.42 -7.64 4.80
N ASP A 125 -17.44 -8.73 4.07
CA ASP A 125 -18.22 -9.93 4.37
C ASP A 125 -17.33 -10.97 5.08
N ALA A 126 -17.44 -11.06 6.41
CA ALA A 126 -16.62 -11.98 7.22
C ALA A 126 -16.93 -13.46 6.92
N ASP A 127 -18.17 -13.79 6.57
CA ASP A 127 -18.54 -15.17 6.25
C ASP A 127 -17.90 -15.65 4.93
N ARG A 128 -17.37 -14.70 4.13
CA ARG A 128 -16.64 -14.96 2.89
C ARG A 128 -15.15 -14.54 2.97
N GLY A 129 -14.63 -14.36 4.17
CA GLY A 129 -13.22 -14.03 4.39
C GLY A 129 -12.79 -12.63 3.92
N ARG A 130 -13.72 -11.67 3.79
CA ARG A 130 -13.43 -10.32 3.29
C ARG A 130 -13.55 -9.22 4.35
N GLY A 131 -13.58 -9.58 5.61
CA GLY A 131 -13.65 -8.62 6.69
C GLY A 131 -13.86 -9.30 8.03
N THR A 132 -14.00 -8.49 9.07
CA THR A 132 -14.10 -8.95 10.46
C THR A 132 -15.50 -8.81 11.04
N SER A 133 -16.41 -8.11 10.36
CA SER A 133 -17.73 -7.70 10.88
C SER A 133 -17.65 -6.97 12.23
N SER A 134 -16.54 -6.28 12.50
CA SER A 134 -16.28 -5.54 13.73
C SER A 134 -15.40 -4.32 13.44
N LEU A 135 -15.59 -3.25 14.19
CA LEU A 135 -14.68 -2.11 14.14
C LEU A 135 -13.27 -2.54 14.55
N GLY A 136 -12.30 -2.12 13.74
CA GLY A 136 -10.88 -2.24 14.02
C GLY A 136 -10.23 -0.88 14.26
N LEU A 137 -9.20 -0.86 15.09
CA LEU A 137 -8.31 0.28 15.30
C LEU A 137 -6.89 -0.12 14.92
N GLN A 138 -6.25 0.68 14.09
CA GLN A 138 -4.88 0.41 13.66
C GLN A 138 -4.01 1.61 13.95
N VAL A 139 -2.78 1.33 14.36
CA VAL A 139 -1.69 2.32 14.43
C VAL A 139 -0.54 1.83 13.57
N ASN A 140 0.11 2.75 12.85
CA ASN A 140 1.34 2.51 12.11
C ASN A 140 2.30 3.66 12.35
N LEU A 141 3.60 3.39 12.39
CA LEU A 141 4.65 4.37 12.56
C LEU A 141 5.59 4.35 11.36
N PRO A 142 5.24 5.01 10.25
CA PRO A 142 6.12 5.19 9.11
C PRO A 142 7.27 6.13 9.46
N ALA A 143 8.49 5.71 9.09
CA ALA A 143 9.70 6.53 9.10
C ALA A 143 10.42 6.43 7.76
N SER A 144 10.88 7.55 7.23
CA SER A 144 11.64 7.64 5.98
C SER A 144 13.01 8.26 6.27
N LEU A 145 14.07 7.65 5.77
CA LEU A 145 15.45 8.09 6.00
C LEU A 145 16.21 8.22 4.67
N GLY A 146 16.69 9.41 4.38
CA GLY A 146 17.65 9.66 3.31
C GLY A 146 19.04 9.23 3.76
N VAL A 147 19.44 7.99 3.47
CA VAL A 147 20.73 7.42 3.91
C VAL A 147 21.89 7.90 3.04
N HIS A 148 21.63 8.06 1.75
CA HIS A 148 22.61 8.54 0.77
C HIS A 148 21.88 9.29 -0.34
N ARG A 149 22.62 10.05 -1.18
CA ARG A 149 22.02 10.77 -2.33
C ARG A 149 21.26 9.87 -3.32
N SER A 150 21.60 8.59 -3.35
CA SER A 150 20.97 7.58 -4.20
C SER A 150 20.28 6.47 -3.43
N LEU A 151 20.08 6.61 -2.10
CA LEU A 151 19.47 5.57 -1.28
C LEU A 151 18.53 6.19 -0.23
N VAL A 152 17.27 5.84 -0.32
CA VAL A 152 16.23 6.14 0.68
C VAL A 152 15.76 4.82 1.29
N THR A 153 15.45 4.83 2.57
CA THR A 153 14.82 3.69 3.26
C THR A 153 13.54 4.12 3.95
N HIS A 154 12.52 3.27 3.90
CA HIS A 154 11.31 3.43 4.70
C HIS A 154 11.19 2.27 5.69
N TRP A 155 10.63 2.55 6.83
CA TRP A 155 10.45 1.64 7.95
C TRP A 155 9.05 1.78 8.49
N ASN A 156 8.38 0.67 8.72
CA ASN A 156 7.05 0.64 9.35
C ASN A 156 7.05 -0.34 10.50
N VAL A 157 6.37 0.03 11.56
CA VAL A 157 5.95 -0.88 12.61
C VAL A 157 4.55 -0.48 13.04
N GLY A 158 3.66 -1.46 13.17
CA GLY A 158 2.28 -1.18 13.48
C GLY A 158 1.53 -2.37 14.02
N GLY A 159 0.27 -2.16 14.34
CA GLY A 159 -0.62 -3.22 14.76
C GLY A 159 -2.08 -2.80 14.67
N THR A 160 -2.93 -3.82 14.58
CA THR A 160 -4.38 -3.69 14.50
C THR A 160 -5.02 -4.39 15.69
N TRP A 161 -6.02 -3.79 16.27
CA TRP A 161 -6.89 -4.40 17.27
C TRP A 161 -8.33 -4.38 16.77
N THR A 162 -8.96 -5.57 16.79
CA THR A 162 -10.37 -5.74 16.44
C THR A 162 -11.11 -6.29 17.66
N ALA A 163 -12.07 -5.54 18.17
CA ALA A 163 -12.71 -5.84 19.46
C ALA A 163 -13.50 -7.15 19.46
N SER A 164 -14.07 -7.54 18.32
CA SER A 164 -15.05 -8.62 18.23
C SER A 164 -15.13 -9.18 16.81
N ALA A 165 -13.99 -9.69 16.30
CA ALA A 165 -13.93 -10.31 14.98
C ALA A 165 -14.86 -11.51 14.90
N ARG A 166 -15.60 -11.64 13.79
CA ARG A 166 -16.54 -12.75 13.56
C ARG A 166 -15.79 -13.94 12.98
N ALA A 167 -15.98 -15.10 13.60
CA ALA A 167 -15.52 -16.37 13.08
C ALA A 167 -16.52 -16.97 12.09
N PRO A 168 -16.10 -17.87 11.20
CA PRO A 168 -17.01 -18.71 10.43
C PRO A 168 -17.97 -19.44 11.38
N GLY A 169 -19.28 -19.46 11.03
CA GLY A 169 -20.31 -20.04 11.91
C GLY A 169 -20.83 -19.13 13.04
N GLY A 170 -20.34 -17.87 13.13
CA GLY A 170 -20.99 -16.82 13.92
C GLY A 170 -20.41 -16.53 15.30
N GLY A 171 -19.40 -17.27 15.76
CA GLY A 171 -18.66 -16.95 16.99
C GLY A 171 -17.88 -15.63 16.87
N ARG A 172 -17.55 -15.01 18.01
CA ARG A 172 -16.79 -13.75 18.05
C ARG A 172 -15.67 -13.82 19.05
N VAL A 173 -14.53 -13.17 18.71
CA VAL A 173 -13.36 -13.05 19.59
C VAL A 173 -12.58 -11.79 19.21
N ALA A 174 -11.92 -11.17 20.20
CA ALA A 174 -11.00 -10.07 19.91
C ALA A 174 -9.73 -10.60 19.22
N THR A 175 -9.24 -9.89 18.20
CA THR A 175 -7.99 -10.21 17.49
C THR A 175 -6.99 -9.06 17.55
N ARG A 176 -5.71 -9.39 17.42
CA ARG A 176 -4.60 -8.43 17.39
C ARG A 176 -3.59 -8.86 16.36
N ASP A 177 -3.23 -7.91 15.50
CA ASP A 177 -2.23 -8.10 14.49
C ASP A 177 -1.05 -7.19 14.76
N ILE A 178 0.13 -7.63 14.42
CA ILE A 178 1.35 -6.83 14.44
C ILE A 178 2.09 -7.01 13.12
N ALA A 179 2.69 -5.93 12.64
CA ALA A 179 3.45 -5.95 11.40
C ALA A 179 4.69 -5.06 11.51
N ALA A 180 5.74 -5.45 10.82
CA ALA A 180 6.94 -4.66 10.63
C ALA A 180 7.43 -4.81 9.19
N ALA A 181 7.87 -3.70 8.58
CA ALA A 181 8.37 -3.73 7.23
C ALA A 181 9.47 -2.69 7.01
N ALA A 182 10.33 -2.95 6.05
CA ALA A 182 11.39 -2.04 5.64
C ALA A 182 11.56 -2.09 4.12
N SER A 183 11.93 -0.95 3.52
CA SER A 183 12.29 -0.86 2.11
C SER A 183 13.64 -0.15 1.93
N ALA A 184 14.40 -0.58 0.95
CA ALA A 184 15.58 0.10 0.42
C ALA A 184 15.28 0.48 -1.04
N ILE A 185 15.40 1.78 -1.34
CA ILE A 185 15.07 2.36 -2.63
C ILE A 185 16.32 3.01 -3.21
N TRP A 186 16.85 2.41 -4.25
CA TRP A 186 17.96 2.97 -5.02
C TRP A 186 17.43 3.88 -6.12
N LEU A 187 17.77 5.15 -6.02
CA LEU A 187 17.44 6.19 -6.99
C LEU A 187 18.41 6.07 -8.17
N LEU A 188 18.10 5.20 -9.15
CA LEU A 188 18.94 5.02 -10.35
C LEU A 188 18.96 6.29 -11.18
N THR A 189 17.80 6.92 -11.32
CA THR A 189 17.63 8.27 -11.83
C THR A 189 16.59 8.98 -10.97
N ARG A 190 16.26 10.24 -11.26
CA ARG A 190 15.15 10.93 -10.57
C ARG A 190 13.79 10.30 -10.84
N GLN A 191 13.64 9.62 -11.99
CA GLN A 191 12.38 9.01 -12.44
C GLN A 191 12.39 7.48 -12.42
N LEU A 192 13.49 6.83 -12.03
CA LEU A 192 13.57 5.37 -12.00
C LEU A 192 14.20 4.90 -10.71
N ASN A 193 13.47 4.09 -9.96
CA ASN A 193 13.93 3.49 -8.72
C ASN A 193 13.94 1.96 -8.82
N LEU A 194 15.01 1.36 -8.30
CA LEU A 194 15.05 -0.06 -7.96
C LEU A 194 14.75 -0.20 -6.48
N MET A 195 13.96 -1.20 -6.12
CA MET A 195 13.45 -1.36 -4.76
C MET A 195 13.65 -2.78 -4.26
N LEU A 196 13.94 -2.89 -2.97
CA LEU A 196 13.92 -4.15 -2.25
C LEU A 196 13.19 -3.91 -0.93
N GLU A 197 12.14 -4.69 -0.70
CA GLU A 197 11.34 -4.57 0.51
C GLU A 197 11.35 -5.89 1.28
N ALA A 198 11.27 -5.79 2.60
CA ALA A 198 11.03 -6.91 3.50
C ALA A 198 9.83 -6.57 4.38
N ALA A 199 8.90 -7.51 4.51
CA ALA A 199 7.71 -7.35 5.33
C ALA A 199 7.49 -8.63 6.15
N TRP A 200 7.06 -8.46 7.40
CA TRP A 200 6.63 -9.51 8.29
C TRP A 200 5.34 -9.09 8.98
N ALA A 201 4.43 -10.03 9.13
CA ALA A 201 3.21 -9.83 9.88
C ALA A 201 2.86 -11.09 10.69
N ARG A 202 2.18 -10.87 11.82
CA ARG A 202 1.53 -11.90 12.62
C ARG A 202 0.10 -11.44 12.84
N GLU A 203 -0.84 -12.21 12.30
CA GLU A 203 -2.26 -11.90 12.26
C GLU A 203 -3.03 -12.93 13.10
N GLU A 204 -3.98 -12.48 13.91
CA GLU A 204 -4.88 -13.35 14.65
C GLU A 204 -6.21 -13.49 13.91
N ILE A 205 -6.59 -14.71 13.55
CA ILE A 205 -7.81 -15.04 12.82
C ILE A 205 -8.81 -15.69 13.78
N ALA A 206 -10.02 -15.14 13.85
CA ALA A 206 -11.13 -15.74 14.59
C ALA A 206 -11.59 -17.03 13.89
N ILE A 207 -11.57 -18.18 14.60
CA ILE A 207 -11.96 -19.48 14.04
C ILE A 207 -13.20 -20.07 14.70
N ALA A 208 -13.51 -19.67 15.93
CA ALA A 208 -14.72 -20.03 16.66
C ALA A 208 -15.03 -18.97 17.73
N ALA A 209 -16.12 -19.15 18.48
CA ALA A 209 -16.36 -18.34 19.66
C ALA A 209 -15.19 -18.45 20.65
N ASP A 210 -14.68 -17.30 21.10
CA ASP A 210 -13.56 -17.19 22.03
C ASP A 210 -12.25 -17.91 21.59
N THR A 211 -12.16 -18.29 20.30
CA THR A 211 -11.00 -19.03 19.77
C THR A 211 -10.42 -18.32 18.54
N ARG A 212 -9.13 -18.08 18.59
CA ARG A 212 -8.35 -17.53 17.48
C ARG A 212 -7.07 -18.33 17.25
N VAL A 213 -6.57 -18.29 16.03
CA VAL A 213 -5.25 -18.77 15.65
C VAL A 213 -4.40 -17.61 15.21
N ALA A 214 -3.09 -17.73 15.37
CA ALA A 214 -2.16 -16.76 14.82
C ALA A 214 -1.48 -17.36 13.59
N GLU A 215 -1.44 -16.59 12.53
CA GLU A 215 -0.72 -16.89 11.31
C GLU A 215 0.41 -15.87 11.13
N GLU A 216 1.55 -16.33 10.66
CA GLU A 216 2.68 -15.48 10.37
C GLU A 216 2.97 -15.49 8.88
N SER A 217 3.35 -14.33 8.35
CA SER A 217 3.82 -14.19 6.99
C SER A 217 5.12 -13.39 6.93
N ALA A 218 5.99 -13.74 5.97
CA ALA A 218 7.22 -12.99 5.72
C ALA A 218 7.54 -12.98 4.23
N TRP A 219 7.92 -11.80 3.72
CA TRP A 219 8.09 -11.55 2.31
C TRP A 219 9.37 -10.78 2.03
N LEU A 220 10.04 -11.13 0.94
CA LEU A 220 11.09 -10.34 0.32
C LEU A 220 10.60 -9.95 -1.07
N SER A 221 10.56 -8.64 -1.38
CA SER A 221 9.92 -8.12 -2.57
C SER A 221 10.88 -7.23 -3.37
N PRO A 222 11.61 -7.77 -4.36
CA PRO A 222 12.28 -6.94 -5.34
C PRO A 222 11.26 -6.30 -6.28
N GLY A 223 11.53 -5.04 -6.65
CA GLY A 223 10.63 -4.30 -7.53
C GLY A 223 11.30 -3.10 -8.17
N LEU A 224 10.56 -2.45 -9.05
CA LEU A 224 10.97 -1.20 -9.69
C LEU A 224 9.75 -0.30 -9.88
N ARG A 225 9.97 1.01 -9.84
CA ARG A 225 8.96 2.02 -10.18
C ARG A 225 9.58 3.13 -11.00
N ALA A 226 8.76 3.77 -11.82
CA ALA A 226 9.16 4.91 -12.63
C ALA A 226 8.15 6.04 -12.48
N ALA A 227 8.61 7.30 -12.56
CA ALA A 227 7.73 8.47 -12.61
C ALA A 227 7.63 9.03 -14.02
N ILE A 228 6.43 9.42 -14.41
CA ILE A 228 6.11 10.14 -15.64
C ILE A 228 5.54 11.49 -15.22
N ASP A 229 6.29 12.55 -15.46
CA ASP A 229 5.94 13.90 -15.09
C ASP A 229 5.33 14.66 -16.27
N PHE A 230 4.21 15.33 -16.05
CA PHE A 230 3.54 16.16 -17.04
C PHE A 230 3.68 17.66 -16.71
N SER A 231 3.68 18.50 -17.70
CA SER A 231 3.75 19.96 -17.54
C SER A 231 2.54 20.55 -16.80
N SER A 232 1.42 19.82 -16.75
CA SER A 232 0.23 20.18 -15.97
C SER A 232 0.39 20.04 -14.45
N GLY A 233 1.50 19.48 -13.97
CA GLY A 233 1.69 19.12 -12.57
C GLY A 233 1.25 17.70 -12.21
N LEU A 234 0.57 16.98 -13.12
CA LEU A 234 0.27 15.56 -12.94
C LEU A 234 1.57 14.75 -12.94
N GLN A 235 1.72 13.88 -11.96
CA GLN A 235 2.73 12.81 -11.96
C GLN A 235 2.01 11.45 -11.93
N ILE A 236 2.51 10.50 -12.72
CA ILE A 236 2.04 9.10 -12.74
C ILE A 236 3.23 8.21 -12.39
N VAL A 237 3.04 7.31 -11.42
CA VAL A 237 4.10 6.39 -10.97
C VAL A 237 3.63 4.94 -11.13
N PRO A 238 3.90 4.29 -12.28
CA PRO A 238 3.76 2.85 -12.42
C PRO A 238 4.88 2.10 -11.71
N GLY A 239 4.54 0.95 -11.15
CA GLY A 239 5.50 0.06 -10.49
C GLY A 239 5.13 -1.41 -10.63
N LEU A 240 6.15 -2.26 -10.49
CA LEU A 240 6.03 -3.71 -10.55
C LEU A 240 6.95 -4.34 -9.51
N ALA A 241 6.43 -5.30 -8.74
CA ALA A 241 7.21 -6.05 -7.78
C ALA A 241 6.88 -7.55 -7.80
N PHE A 242 7.78 -8.34 -7.23
CA PHE A 242 7.68 -9.80 -7.18
C PHE A 242 7.87 -10.29 -5.74
N PRO A 243 6.85 -10.17 -4.87
CA PRO A 243 6.92 -10.68 -3.51
C PRO A 243 7.18 -12.20 -3.49
N ILE A 244 8.22 -12.58 -2.77
CA ILE A 244 8.70 -13.94 -2.58
C ILE A 244 8.52 -14.26 -1.11
N GLY A 245 7.69 -15.24 -0.79
CA GLY A 245 7.51 -15.74 0.56
C GLY A 245 8.82 -16.37 1.08
N ILE A 246 9.16 -16.04 2.32
CA ILE A 246 10.30 -16.60 3.06
C ILE A 246 9.84 -17.07 4.43
N GLY A 247 10.58 -18.00 5.03
CA GLY A 247 10.25 -18.52 6.37
C GLY A 247 8.81 -19.06 6.45
N PRO A 248 7.89 -18.43 7.21
CA PRO A 248 6.51 -18.91 7.34
C PRO A 248 5.74 -18.92 6.01
N SER A 249 6.11 -18.06 5.06
CA SER A 249 5.49 -18.00 3.71
C SER A 249 6.30 -18.69 2.63
N ASP A 250 7.23 -19.59 2.98
CA ASP A 250 8.08 -20.25 1.97
C ASP A 250 7.25 -21.01 0.94
N GLY A 251 7.66 -20.89 -0.33
CA GLY A 251 6.92 -21.46 -1.46
C GLY A 251 5.87 -20.52 -2.07
N GLU A 252 5.42 -19.51 -1.39
CA GLU A 252 4.49 -18.52 -1.93
C GLU A 252 5.20 -17.54 -2.86
N ARG A 253 4.47 -17.08 -3.89
CA ARG A 253 4.95 -16.08 -4.86
C ARG A 253 3.78 -15.21 -5.29
N ARG A 254 4.03 -13.90 -5.40
CA ARG A 254 3.05 -12.94 -5.90
C ARG A 254 3.62 -12.11 -7.03
N VAL A 255 2.76 -11.49 -7.79
CA VAL A 255 3.09 -10.38 -8.70
C VAL A 255 2.27 -9.19 -8.27
N LEU A 256 2.94 -8.06 -8.05
CA LEU A 256 2.32 -6.85 -7.58
C LEU A 256 2.46 -5.75 -8.63
N PHE A 257 1.35 -5.18 -9.03
CA PHE A 257 1.25 -4.00 -9.88
C PHE A 257 0.89 -2.80 -9.02
N TYR A 258 1.64 -1.74 -9.16
CA TYR A 258 1.45 -0.47 -8.48
C TYR A 258 1.18 0.62 -9.50
N LEU A 259 0.24 1.49 -9.20
CA LEU A 259 -0.01 2.70 -9.97
C LEU A 259 -0.46 3.80 -9.01
N SER A 260 0.32 4.87 -8.94
CA SER A 260 -0.18 6.08 -8.32
C SER A 260 -0.24 7.22 -9.33
N PHE A 261 -1.06 8.19 -9.05
CA PHE A 261 -1.03 9.49 -9.70
C PHE A 261 -1.43 10.57 -8.72
N GLU A 262 -0.71 11.68 -8.82
CA GLU A 262 -0.95 12.86 -8.01
C GLU A 262 -1.15 14.10 -8.90
N HIS A 263 -2.02 14.97 -8.47
CA HIS A 263 -2.30 16.23 -9.15
C HIS A 263 -2.77 17.32 -8.19
N GLY A 264 -2.56 18.57 -8.56
CA GLY A 264 -3.12 19.70 -7.83
C GLY A 264 -4.64 19.85 -8.01
N PHE A 265 -5.30 20.50 -7.01
CA PHE A 265 -6.72 20.88 -7.06
C PHE A 265 -6.95 22.29 -6.48
#